data_2fcf6036c1a802b25d6673249faa14c8
#
_entry.id   2fcf6036c1a802b25d6673249faa14c8
#
_cell.length_a   1.000
_cell.length_b   1.000
_cell.length_c   1.000
_cell.angle_alpha   90.00
_cell.angle_beta   90.00
_cell.angle_gamma   90.00
#
_symmetry.space_group_name_H-M   'P 1'
#
loop_
_entity.id
_entity.type
_entity.pdbx_description
1 polymer ?
#
loop_
_entity_poly.entity_id
_entity_poly.type
_entity_poly.pdbx_seq_one_letter_code
_entity_poly.pdbx_strand_id
1 'polypeptide(L)'
;MALTTKAMNSFLVAAALSTCATAVNVAVDGIIVGRFVSPDALSAVNLYSPYAQTLSIILLLLLYPASSQAAYFIGERNREKAGSYISTSLLSILVAGVLLSAAAFVFTDSYVNMICYDDDGAIALYLHTYFRIVGSGTLLFLLAQFFCEIVNIDGRPSLGARAIAISVLCNIAFDILLTAHLGLGVAGSAMATLIANTVTVVFLSCSHIFTKACSFTIRIFHQFSVSALKSILKLGVNMSVTSVFSAVFIFVVNFSVQKCCDEDGLFALSIGMIVFNICVNLAMGVGRSVVSVGGFLKGLRDWLGYRHVVTRSIRVTLLIGFAVSIAVMSGARLLVRTFGADTPEMVAYCTDALRVFIWIVPSSMLVTLMMFIYQAMMNLRLIPVPTVAFSIAEIAALLAWPYFMPSETLWYAFPLSALLSIGIIYLVSEIVRHGDNTISGLTHIPGHTDDEDVEQLHLSIPANKDDMYLSLKSIRAFLDSQDISGGLGKKLVLCLEEIFLNINEYAGLMGKGHCYDVIIRMERDGILSVVKDDGRPFNPLAVEEKKRGLGLEILLGICKHVDYQNMYGQNLLILQFSYE
;
A
#
# COMPACT_ATOMS: atom_id res chain seq x y z
N MET A 1 -19.69 1.19 9.02
CA MET A 1 -18.56 2.14 9.03
C MET A 1 -17.51 1.88 10.11
N ALA A 2 -17.87 1.48 11.33
CA ALA A 2 -16.93 1.12 12.40
C ALA A 2 -16.00 -0.04 12.00
N LEU A 3 -16.53 -1.05 11.34
CA LEU A 3 -15.77 -2.21 10.87
C LEU A 3 -14.71 -1.85 9.84
N THR A 4 -15.05 -1.06 8.84
CA THR A 4 -14.12 -0.59 7.82
C THR A 4 -12.98 0.25 8.44
N THR A 5 -13.29 1.03 9.49
CA THR A 5 -12.31 1.77 10.28
C THR A 5 -11.31 0.85 10.97
N LYS A 6 -11.79 -0.25 11.57
CA LYS A 6 -10.94 -1.23 12.27
C LYS A 6 -9.99 -1.94 11.30
N ALA A 7 -10.51 -2.38 10.15
CA ALA A 7 -9.69 -2.96 9.08
C ALA A 7 -8.57 -2.00 8.65
N MET A 8 -8.92 -0.77 8.35
CA MET A 8 -7.98 0.25 7.93
C MET A 8 -6.93 0.57 9.03
N ASN A 9 -7.34 0.66 10.30
CA ASN A 9 -6.39 0.89 11.40
C ASN A 9 -5.36 -0.25 11.52
N SER A 10 -5.78 -1.50 11.32
CA SER A 10 -4.86 -2.65 11.30
C SER A 10 -3.80 -2.50 10.20
N PHE A 11 -4.20 -2.02 9.00
CA PHE A 11 -3.26 -1.73 7.92
C PHE A 11 -2.33 -0.56 8.24
N LEU A 12 -2.87 0.54 8.78
CA LEU A 12 -2.08 1.72 9.13
C LEU A 12 -1.01 1.40 10.15
N VAL A 13 -1.36 0.65 11.20
CA VAL A 13 -0.40 0.21 12.23
C VAL A 13 0.66 -0.72 11.61
N ALA A 14 0.24 -1.69 10.80
CA ALA A 14 1.16 -2.60 10.12
C ALA A 14 2.11 -1.85 9.17
N ALA A 15 1.60 -0.89 8.39
CA ALA A 15 2.40 -0.06 7.50
C ALA A 15 3.39 0.82 8.25
N ALA A 16 2.96 1.48 9.33
CA ALA A 16 3.84 2.30 10.16
C ALA A 16 4.96 1.47 10.79
N LEU A 17 4.63 0.32 11.38
CA LEU A 17 5.62 -0.61 11.95
C LEU A 17 6.61 -1.11 10.90
N SER A 18 6.13 -1.48 9.71
CA SER A 18 6.98 -1.92 8.61
C SER A 18 7.93 -0.82 8.14
N THR A 19 7.42 0.41 7.98
CA THR A 19 8.24 1.55 7.57
C THR A 19 9.30 1.90 8.62
N CYS A 20 8.92 1.93 9.91
CA CYS A 20 9.87 2.17 11.00
C CYS A 20 10.93 1.07 11.06
N ALA A 21 10.53 -0.20 10.94
CA ALA A 21 11.46 -1.32 10.94
C ALA A 21 12.46 -1.23 9.78
N THR A 22 11.99 -0.91 8.56
CA THR A 22 12.86 -0.74 7.39
C THR A 22 13.82 0.45 7.56
N ALA A 23 13.35 1.58 8.10
CA ALA A 23 14.21 2.74 8.35
C ALA A 23 15.30 2.44 9.38
N VAL A 24 14.95 1.73 10.46
CA VAL A 24 15.92 1.26 11.46
C VAL A 24 16.92 0.30 10.83
N ASN A 25 16.47 -0.62 9.97
CA ASN A 25 17.36 -1.54 9.27
C ASN A 25 18.41 -0.82 8.45
N VAL A 26 17.99 0.11 7.59
CA VAL A 26 18.92 0.88 6.75
C VAL A 26 19.94 1.68 7.58
N ALA A 27 19.48 2.29 8.68
CA ALA A 27 20.34 3.05 9.57
C ALA A 27 21.37 2.16 10.28
N VAL A 28 20.93 1.01 10.82
CA VAL A 28 21.82 0.07 11.53
C VAL A 28 22.81 -0.58 10.59
N ASP A 29 22.38 -1.01 9.40
CA ASP A 29 23.23 -1.57 8.35
C ASP A 29 24.34 -0.56 7.95
N GLY A 30 23.98 0.70 7.70
CA GLY A 30 24.94 1.77 7.44
C GLY A 30 25.94 1.99 8.58
N ILE A 31 25.49 1.96 9.84
CA ILE A 31 26.36 2.09 11.02
C ILE A 31 27.33 0.90 11.13
N ILE A 32 26.86 -0.32 10.90
CA ILE A 32 27.68 -1.53 10.98
C ILE A 32 28.76 -1.49 9.90
N VAL A 33 28.38 -1.25 8.65
CA VAL A 33 29.33 -1.20 7.53
C VAL A 33 30.33 -0.04 7.71
N GLY A 34 29.87 1.16 8.04
CA GLY A 34 30.73 2.32 8.22
C GLY A 34 31.72 2.19 9.38
N ARG A 35 31.29 1.55 10.49
CA ARG A 35 32.13 1.43 11.70
C ARG A 35 33.03 0.21 11.71
N PHE A 36 32.56 -0.94 11.21
CA PHE A 36 33.32 -2.20 11.29
C PHE A 36 34.07 -2.54 10.01
N VAL A 37 33.78 -1.87 8.88
CA VAL A 37 34.54 -2.04 7.63
C VAL A 37 35.32 -0.77 7.31
N SER A 38 34.68 0.24 6.70
CA SER A 38 35.29 1.54 6.40
C SER A 38 34.24 2.55 5.89
N PRO A 39 34.50 3.86 5.90
CA PRO A 39 33.66 4.85 5.23
C PRO A 39 33.54 4.59 3.71
N ASP A 40 34.59 4.10 3.05
CA ASP A 40 34.56 3.75 1.63
C ASP A 40 33.61 2.58 1.35
N ALA A 41 33.53 1.60 2.26
CA ALA A 41 32.59 0.51 2.17
C ALA A 41 31.14 1.00 2.26
N LEU A 42 30.85 1.96 3.13
CA LEU A 42 29.52 2.59 3.22
C LEU A 42 29.18 3.34 1.94
N SER A 43 30.14 4.06 1.37
CA SER A 43 29.98 4.74 0.08
C SER A 43 29.68 3.75 -1.04
N ALA A 44 30.38 2.62 -1.08
CA ALA A 44 30.14 1.55 -2.05
C ALA A 44 28.73 0.95 -1.93
N VAL A 45 28.23 0.69 -0.71
CA VAL A 45 26.87 0.19 -0.48
C VAL A 45 25.83 1.20 -0.99
N ASN A 46 26.05 2.50 -0.80
CA ASN A 46 25.14 3.53 -1.32
C ASN A 46 25.11 3.58 -2.85
N LEU A 47 26.21 3.25 -3.52
CA LEU A 47 26.29 3.17 -4.99
C LEU A 47 25.49 2.00 -5.60
N TYR A 48 24.94 1.08 -4.77
CA TYR A 48 23.97 0.09 -5.20
C TYR A 48 22.57 0.69 -5.47
N SER A 49 22.27 1.89 -4.97
CA SER A 49 20.93 2.49 -5.02
C SER A 49 20.31 2.61 -6.42
N PRO A 50 21.02 2.91 -7.52
CA PRO A 50 20.43 2.95 -8.87
C PRO A 50 19.86 1.59 -9.31
N TYR A 51 20.56 0.50 -8.95
CA TYR A 51 20.04 -0.84 -9.23
C TYR A 51 18.79 -1.15 -8.39
N ALA A 52 18.76 -0.80 -7.12
CA ALA A 52 17.60 -0.95 -6.26
C ALA A 52 16.37 -0.20 -6.81
N GLN A 53 16.57 1.00 -7.39
CA GLN A 53 15.49 1.72 -8.08
C GLN A 53 14.96 0.96 -9.30
N THR A 54 15.83 0.30 -10.07
CA THR A 54 15.41 -0.55 -11.18
C THR A 54 14.51 -1.69 -10.70
N LEU A 55 14.82 -2.33 -9.56
CA LEU A 55 13.97 -3.37 -8.97
C LEU A 55 12.60 -2.82 -8.55
N SER A 56 12.56 -1.60 -8.04
CA SER A 56 11.30 -0.93 -7.70
C SER A 56 10.41 -0.71 -8.93
N ILE A 57 10.99 -0.39 -10.09
CA ILE A 57 10.26 -0.28 -11.36
C ILE A 57 9.65 -1.63 -11.76
N ILE A 58 10.37 -2.75 -11.58
CA ILE A 58 9.83 -4.09 -11.86
C ILE A 58 8.62 -4.41 -10.97
N LEU A 59 8.67 -4.02 -9.69
CA LEU A 59 7.53 -4.18 -8.78
C LEU A 59 6.33 -3.33 -9.20
N LEU A 60 6.58 -2.08 -9.61
CA LEU A 60 5.55 -1.18 -10.15
C LEU A 60 4.95 -1.71 -11.47
N LEU A 61 5.73 -2.43 -12.25
CA LEU A 61 5.28 -2.98 -13.52
C LEU A 61 4.47 -4.29 -13.37
N LEU A 62 4.88 -5.17 -12.47
CA LEU A 62 4.38 -6.55 -12.41
C LEU A 62 3.59 -6.88 -11.13
N LEU A 63 4.00 -6.37 -9.97
CA LEU A 63 3.41 -6.75 -8.68
C LEU A 63 2.20 -5.91 -8.32
N TYR A 64 2.37 -4.61 -8.18
CA TYR A 64 1.31 -3.73 -7.66
C TYR A 64 0.08 -3.63 -8.56
N PRO A 65 0.19 -3.68 -9.91
CA PRO A 65 -0.97 -3.77 -10.77
C PRO A 65 -1.77 -5.06 -10.60
N ALA A 66 -1.07 -6.19 -10.44
CA ALA A 66 -1.71 -7.48 -10.20
C ALA A 66 -2.43 -7.50 -8.86
N SER A 67 -1.82 -6.91 -7.83
CA SER A 67 -2.37 -6.75 -6.49
C SER A 67 -3.69 -5.99 -6.50
N SER A 68 -3.75 -4.85 -7.19
CA SER A 68 -4.98 -4.06 -7.34
C SER A 68 -6.11 -4.84 -7.98
N GLN A 69 -5.80 -5.55 -9.07
CA GLN A 69 -6.80 -6.32 -9.81
C GLN A 69 -7.25 -7.55 -9.02
N ALA A 70 -6.33 -8.22 -8.33
CA ALA A 70 -6.67 -9.34 -7.47
C ALA A 70 -7.59 -8.90 -6.31
N ALA A 71 -7.29 -7.79 -5.63
CA ALA A 71 -8.14 -7.25 -4.56
C ALA A 71 -9.57 -6.97 -5.06
N TYR A 72 -9.71 -6.39 -6.25
CA TYR A 72 -11.01 -6.16 -6.90
C TYR A 72 -11.75 -7.48 -7.16
N PHE A 73 -11.11 -8.49 -7.78
CA PHE A 73 -11.75 -9.77 -8.09
C PHE A 73 -12.05 -10.61 -6.85
N ILE A 74 -11.30 -10.45 -5.74
CA ILE A 74 -11.67 -11.05 -4.45
C ILE A 74 -13.00 -10.44 -3.98
N GLY A 75 -13.15 -9.11 -4.09
CA GLY A 75 -14.41 -8.42 -3.79
C GLY A 75 -15.56 -8.83 -4.69
N GLU A 76 -15.32 -9.07 -5.98
CA GLU A 76 -16.29 -9.65 -6.92
C GLU A 76 -16.59 -11.14 -6.67
N ARG A 77 -15.97 -11.76 -5.68
CA ARG A 77 -16.09 -13.20 -5.39
C ARG A 77 -15.55 -14.11 -6.49
N ASN A 78 -14.76 -13.58 -7.41
CA ASN A 78 -14.17 -14.33 -8.50
C ASN A 78 -12.74 -14.78 -8.12
N ARG A 79 -12.67 -15.79 -7.24
CA ARG A 79 -11.39 -16.33 -6.73
C ARG A 79 -10.49 -16.88 -7.82
N GLU A 80 -11.07 -17.38 -8.90
CA GLU A 80 -10.32 -17.92 -10.04
C GLU A 80 -9.59 -16.81 -10.79
N LYS A 81 -10.28 -15.72 -11.12
CA LYS A 81 -9.65 -14.55 -11.75
C LYS A 81 -8.61 -13.92 -10.83
N ALA A 82 -8.91 -13.76 -9.54
CA ALA A 82 -7.92 -13.26 -8.58
C ALA A 82 -6.66 -14.14 -8.56
N GLY A 83 -6.82 -15.45 -8.48
CA GLY A 83 -5.73 -16.43 -8.58
C GLY A 83 -4.96 -16.34 -9.90
N SER A 84 -5.64 -16.09 -11.02
CA SER A 84 -5.01 -15.92 -12.33
C SER A 84 -4.09 -14.70 -12.38
N TYR A 85 -4.53 -13.54 -11.87
CA TYR A 85 -3.69 -12.33 -11.80
C TYR A 85 -2.46 -12.54 -10.92
N ILE A 86 -2.64 -13.15 -9.74
CA ILE A 86 -1.55 -13.42 -8.80
C ILE A 86 -0.57 -14.44 -9.37
N SER A 87 -1.06 -15.55 -9.96
CA SER A 87 -0.21 -16.58 -10.55
C SER A 87 0.56 -16.05 -11.78
N THR A 88 -0.07 -15.19 -12.59
CA THR A 88 0.59 -14.53 -13.73
C THR A 88 1.68 -13.57 -13.26
N SER A 89 1.42 -12.78 -12.22
CA SER A 89 2.42 -11.90 -11.62
C SER A 89 3.59 -12.69 -11.04
N LEU A 90 3.32 -13.76 -10.28
CA LEU A 90 4.36 -14.61 -9.70
C LEU A 90 5.27 -15.22 -10.76
N LEU A 91 4.70 -15.79 -11.83
CA LEU A 91 5.51 -16.34 -12.91
C LEU A 91 6.35 -15.26 -13.60
N SER A 92 5.77 -14.09 -13.86
CA SER A 92 6.49 -12.96 -14.45
C SER A 92 7.63 -12.46 -13.57
N ILE A 93 7.42 -12.39 -12.25
CA ILE A 93 8.43 -12.01 -11.25
C ILE A 93 9.52 -13.08 -11.16
N LEU A 94 9.17 -14.38 -11.20
CA LEU A 94 10.16 -15.47 -11.23
C LEU A 94 11.06 -15.35 -12.46
N VAL A 95 10.49 -15.17 -13.65
CA VAL A 95 11.26 -15.02 -14.88
C VAL A 95 12.14 -13.77 -14.83
N ALA A 96 11.56 -12.61 -14.49
CA ALA A 96 12.31 -11.37 -14.38
C ALA A 96 13.42 -11.45 -13.31
N GLY A 97 13.12 -12.04 -12.16
CA GLY A 97 14.07 -12.21 -11.06
C GLY A 97 15.23 -13.11 -11.41
N VAL A 98 15.01 -14.24 -12.08
CA VAL A 98 16.07 -15.12 -12.57
C VAL A 98 16.95 -14.39 -13.60
N LEU A 99 16.32 -13.72 -14.59
CA LEU A 99 17.06 -12.99 -15.62
C LEU A 99 17.89 -11.85 -15.04
N LEU A 100 17.32 -11.06 -14.11
CA LEU A 100 18.02 -9.96 -13.46
C LEU A 100 19.12 -10.45 -12.52
N SER A 101 18.90 -11.55 -11.76
CA SER A 101 19.96 -12.16 -10.94
C SER A 101 21.13 -12.65 -11.80
N ALA A 102 20.83 -13.33 -12.90
CA ALA A 102 21.86 -13.78 -13.85
C ALA A 102 22.59 -12.60 -14.50
N ALA A 103 21.86 -11.58 -14.93
CA ALA A 103 22.44 -10.37 -15.51
C ALA A 103 23.32 -9.64 -14.50
N ALA A 104 22.86 -9.46 -13.25
CA ALA A 104 23.66 -8.83 -12.20
C ALA A 104 24.96 -9.59 -11.92
N PHE A 105 24.91 -10.92 -11.92
CA PHE A 105 26.09 -11.76 -11.74
C PHE A 105 27.08 -11.64 -12.90
N VAL A 106 26.58 -11.70 -14.15
CA VAL A 106 27.44 -11.68 -15.37
C VAL A 106 27.99 -10.27 -15.64
N PHE A 107 27.19 -9.24 -15.44
CA PHE A 107 27.56 -7.85 -15.77
C PHE A 107 28.02 -7.03 -14.56
N THR A 108 28.47 -7.68 -13.48
CA THR A 108 28.99 -7.00 -12.27
C THR A 108 30.10 -6.01 -12.63
N ASP A 109 31.11 -6.45 -13.39
CA ASP A 109 32.25 -5.62 -13.78
C ASP A 109 31.79 -4.40 -14.60
N SER A 110 30.89 -4.60 -15.55
CA SER A 110 30.36 -3.51 -16.37
C SER A 110 29.60 -2.48 -15.54
N TYR A 111 28.84 -2.92 -14.53
CA TYR A 111 28.12 -2.03 -13.61
C TYR A 111 29.10 -1.20 -12.77
N VAL A 112 30.11 -1.85 -12.19
CA VAL A 112 31.13 -1.19 -11.35
C VAL A 112 31.90 -0.16 -12.16
N ASN A 113 32.38 -0.52 -13.37
CA ASN A 113 33.13 0.40 -14.25
C ASN A 113 32.25 1.60 -14.67
N MET A 114 30.96 1.39 -14.91
CA MET A 114 30.03 2.48 -15.26
C MET A 114 29.82 3.46 -14.10
N ILE A 115 29.81 2.99 -12.85
CA ILE A 115 29.54 3.81 -11.67
C ILE A 115 30.82 4.45 -11.13
N CYS A 116 31.94 3.73 -11.12
CA CYS A 116 33.21 4.17 -10.52
C CYS A 116 34.19 4.79 -11.53
N TYR A 117 33.83 4.95 -12.80
CA TYR A 117 34.68 5.60 -13.84
C TYR A 117 36.11 5.07 -13.89
N ASP A 118 36.29 3.76 -14.01
CA ASP A 118 37.59 3.08 -14.07
C ASP A 118 38.54 3.36 -12.86
N ASP A 119 37.96 3.70 -11.70
CA ASP A 119 38.69 3.82 -10.45
C ASP A 119 38.92 2.42 -9.85
N ASP A 120 40.17 1.95 -9.86
CA ASP A 120 40.60 0.69 -9.21
C ASP A 120 40.69 0.82 -7.67
N GLY A 121 40.08 1.84 -7.09
CA GLY A 121 40.09 2.12 -5.66
C GLY A 121 39.32 1.13 -4.80
N ALA A 122 39.46 1.30 -3.48
CA ALA A 122 38.77 0.45 -2.49
C ALA A 122 37.25 0.45 -2.66
N ILE A 123 36.64 1.57 -3.08
CA ILE A 123 35.20 1.71 -3.32
C ILE A 123 34.72 0.77 -4.43
N ALA A 124 35.45 0.69 -5.55
CA ALA A 124 35.13 -0.19 -6.67
C ALA A 124 35.18 -1.67 -6.24
N LEU A 125 36.20 -2.07 -5.47
CA LEU A 125 36.31 -3.45 -4.94
C LEU A 125 35.16 -3.81 -4.00
N TYR A 126 34.80 -2.89 -3.09
CA TYR A 126 33.65 -3.09 -2.18
C TYR A 126 32.33 -3.14 -2.94
N LEU A 127 32.12 -2.24 -3.92
CA LEU A 127 30.92 -2.25 -4.76
C LEU A 127 30.83 -3.54 -5.58
N HIS A 128 31.93 -4.01 -6.17
CA HIS A 128 31.97 -5.27 -6.91
C HIS A 128 31.53 -6.45 -6.03
N THR A 129 32.09 -6.57 -4.84
CA THR A 129 31.76 -7.64 -3.90
C THR A 129 30.31 -7.57 -3.45
N TYR A 130 29.83 -6.38 -3.06
CA TYR A 130 28.45 -6.16 -2.61
C TYR A 130 27.44 -6.44 -3.72
N PHE A 131 27.65 -5.80 -4.88
CA PHE A 131 26.74 -5.93 -6.03
C PHE A 131 26.65 -7.36 -6.53
N ARG A 132 27.77 -8.09 -6.61
CA ARG A 132 27.79 -9.48 -7.05
C ARG A 132 26.95 -10.39 -6.15
N ILE A 133 27.00 -10.19 -4.84
CA ILE A 133 26.24 -10.98 -3.86
C ILE A 133 24.77 -10.55 -3.86
N VAL A 134 24.46 -9.27 -3.59
CA VAL A 134 23.08 -8.79 -3.47
C VAL A 134 22.35 -8.83 -4.81
N GLY A 135 23.04 -8.46 -5.90
CA GLY A 135 22.48 -8.50 -7.25
C GLY A 135 22.12 -9.92 -7.70
N SER A 136 22.97 -10.91 -7.42
CA SER A 136 22.63 -12.31 -7.71
C SER A 136 21.45 -12.83 -6.89
N GLY A 137 21.15 -12.21 -5.74
CA GLY A 137 19.98 -12.48 -4.89
C GLY A 137 18.72 -11.69 -5.25
N THR A 138 18.68 -10.99 -6.38
CA THR A 138 17.53 -10.19 -6.82
C THR A 138 16.21 -10.96 -6.80
N LEU A 139 16.23 -12.22 -7.21
CA LEU A 139 15.05 -13.09 -7.16
C LEU A 139 14.47 -13.18 -5.75
N LEU A 140 15.32 -13.35 -4.73
CA LEU A 140 14.88 -13.44 -3.33
C LEU A 140 14.22 -12.14 -2.86
N PHE A 141 14.79 -10.99 -3.22
CA PHE A 141 14.20 -9.69 -2.92
C PHE A 141 12.82 -9.54 -3.55
N LEU A 142 12.69 -9.83 -4.85
CA LEU A 142 11.41 -9.71 -5.57
C LEU A 142 10.36 -10.66 -5.00
N LEU A 143 10.73 -11.89 -4.63
CA LEU A 143 9.84 -12.86 -3.99
C LEU A 143 9.43 -12.41 -2.57
N ALA A 144 10.34 -11.84 -1.79
CA ALA A 144 10.01 -11.31 -0.47
C ALA A 144 8.94 -10.20 -0.57
N GLN A 145 9.11 -9.26 -1.52
CA GLN A 145 8.12 -8.21 -1.78
C GLN A 145 6.79 -8.80 -2.28
N PHE A 146 6.85 -9.80 -3.17
CA PHE A 146 5.65 -10.48 -3.68
C PHE A 146 4.84 -11.10 -2.53
N PHE A 147 5.45 -11.90 -1.67
CA PHE A 147 4.74 -12.55 -0.57
C PHE A 147 4.22 -11.56 0.48
N CYS A 148 4.95 -10.47 0.77
CA CYS A 148 4.46 -9.39 1.63
C CYS A 148 3.19 -8.75 1.06
N GLU A 149 3.14 -8.49 -0.24
CA GLU A 149 1.97 -7.88 -0.89
C GLU A 149 0.78 -8.85 -0.95
N ILE A 150 1.02 -10.13 -1.24
CA ILE A 150 -0.02 -11.16 -1.28
C ILE A 150 -0.74 -11.29 0.07
N VAL A 151 0.00 -11.27 1.17
CA VAL A 151 -0.58 -11.37 2.51
C VAL A 151 -1.42 -10.14 2.85
N ASN A 152 -1.05 -8.96 2.33
CA ASN A 152 -1.84 -7.74 2.48
C ASN A 152 -3.19 -7.87 1.75
N ILE A 153 -3.19 -8.35 0.51
CA ILE A 153 -4.42 -8.55 -0.29
C ILE A 153 -5.32 -9.62 0.37
N ASP A 154 -4.72 -10.66 0.93
CA ASP A 154 -5.44 -11.73 1.64
C ASP A 154 -6.01 -11.28 3.01
N GLY A 155 -5.90 -9.99 3.32
CA GLY A 155 -6.50 -9.38 4.50
C GLY A 155 -5.73 -9.58 5.81
N ARG A 156 -4.46 -9.97 5.74
CA ARG A 156 -3.61 -10.29 6.90
C ARG A 156 -2.37 -9.38 7.00
N PRO A 157 -2.52 -8.04 7.03
CA PRO A 157 -1.38 -7.11 7.02
C PRO A 157 -0.46 -7.24 8.23
N SER A 158 -1.00 -7.68 9.38
CA SER A 158 -0.20 -7.92 10.58
C SER A 158 0.78 -9.09 10.42
N LEU A 159 0.50 -10.06 9.52
CA LEU A 159 1.42 -11.14 9.20
C LEU A 159 2.59 -10.62 8.36
N GLY A 160 2.31 -9.76 7.37
CA GLY A 160 3.35 -9.07 6.59
C GLY A 160 4.26 -8.20 7.47
N ALA A 161 3.67 -7.42 8.38
CA ALA A 161 4.44 -6.60 9.31
C ALA A 161 5.34 -7.45 10.24
N ARG A 162 4.84 -8.59 10.74
CA ARG A 162 5.65 -9.55 11.53
C ARG A 162 6.80 -10.13 10.70
N ALA A 163 6.56 -10.50 9.45
CA ALA A 163 7.60 -11.00 8.56
C ALA A 163 8.71 -9.97 8.37
N ILE A 164 8.37 -8.70 8.13
CA ILE A 164 9.35 -7.60 8.00
C ILE A 164 10.12 -7.40 9.30
N ALA A 165 9.45 -7.41 10.46
CA ALA A 165 10.13 -7.27 11.75
C ALA A 165 11.12 -8.43 12.00
N ILE A 166 10.74 -9.68 11.73
CA ILE A 166 11.62 -10.84 11.83
C ILE A 166 12.79 -10.71 10.85
N SER A 167 12.53 -10.30 9.62
CA SER A 167 13.55 -10.07 8.59
C SER A 167 14.59 -9.03 9.04
N VAL A 168 14.15 -7.91 9.58
CA VAL A 168 15.01 -6.85 10.10
C VAL A 168 15.86 -7.34 11.27
N LEU A 169 15.26 -8.03 12.23
CA LEU A 169 16.00 -8.61 13.36
C LEU A 169 17.04 -9.63 12.90
N CYS A 170 16.70 -10.51 11.95
CA CYS A 170 17.64 -11.43 11.34
C CYS A 170 18.76 -10.70 10.59
N ASN A 171 18.42 -9.69 9.79
CA ASN A 171 19.41 -8.91 9.08
C ASN A 171 20.43 -8.29 10.03
N ILE A 172 19.98 -7.56 11.07
CA ILE A 172 20.86 -6.96 12.07
C ILE A 172 21.73 -8.00 12.78
N ALA A 173 21.14 -9.12 13.19
CA ALA A 173 21.86 -10.19 13.89
C ALA A 173 22.96 -10.81 13.01
N PHE A 174 22.64 -11.13 11.76
CA PHE A 174 23.60 -11.69 10.81
C PHE A 174 24.62 -10.65 10.33
N ASP A 175 24.22 -9.40 10.24
CA ASP A 175 25.12 -8.30 9.90
C ASP A 175 26.22 -8.13 10.97
N ILE A 176 25.84 -8.10 12.25
CA ILE A 176 26.80 -8.09 13.36
C ILE A 176 27.68 -9.34 13.34
N LEU A 177 27.07 -10.53 13.14
CA LEU A 177 27.81 -11.77 13.15
C LEU A 177 28.81 -11.88 11.99
N LEU A 178 28.35 -11.63 10.74
CA LEU A 178 29.14 -11.85 9.54
C LEU A 178 30.13 -10.72 9.29
N THR A 179 29.68 -9.48 9.48
CA THR A 179 30.52 -8.29 9.20
C THR A 179 31.48 -7.99 10.34
N ALA A 180 30.99 -7.94 11.60
CA ALA A 180 31.80 -7.52 12.73
C ALA A 180 32.58 -8.69 13.38
N HIS A 181 31.94 -9.85 13.65
CA HIS A 181 32.61 -10.96 14.35
C HIS A 181 33.40 -11.87 13.43
N LEU A 182 32.87 -12.24 12.26
CA LEU A 182 33.58 -13.10 11.31
C LEU A 182 34.49 -12.32 10.36
N GLY A 183 34.43 -11.00 10.37
CA GLY A 183 35.31 -10.15 9.59
C GLY A 183 35.15 -10.24 8.07
N LEU A 184 33.97 -10.69 7.59
CA LEU A 184 33.71 -10.81 6.15
C LEU A 184 33.51 -9.44 5.44
N GLY A 185 33.56 -8.34 6.19
CA GLY A 185 33.41 -7.00 5.64
C GLY A 185 32.10 -6.80 4.89
N VAL A 186 32.16 -6.13 3.75
CA VAL A 186 30.98 -5.82 2.91
C VAL A 186 30.28 -7.09 2.42
N ALA A 187 31.01 -8.19 2.21
CA ALA A 187 30.38 -9.47 1.85
C ALA A 187 29.46 -10.01 2.96
N GLY A 188 29.82 -9.76 4.22
CA GLY A 188 29.01 -10.14 5.38
C GLY A 188 27.65 -9.43 5.38
N SER A 189 27.63 -8.11 5.17
CA SER A 189 26.41 -7.31 5.07
C SER A 189 25.54 -7.73 3.87
N ALA A 190 26.17 -7.97 2.72
CA ALA A 190 25.48 -8.48 1.53
C ALA A 190 24.80 -9.83 1.81
N MET A 191 25.50 -10.76 2.47
CA MET A 191 24.94 -12.08 2.86
C MET A 191 23.81 -11.95 3.89
N ALA A 192 23.95 -11.06 4.89
CA ALA A 192 22.90 -10.80 5.89
C ALA A 192 21.59 -10.35 5.22
N THR A 193 21.67 -9.47 4.21
CA THR A 193 20.55 -9.01 3.41
C THR A 193 19.87 -10.18 2.67
N LEU A 194 20.63 -11.09 2.07
CA LEU A 194 20.08 -12.27 1.39
C LEU A 194 19.42 -13.24 2.36
N ILE A 195 20.02 -13.48 3.52
CA ILE A 195 19.46 -14.32 4.57
C ILE A 195 18.12 -13.73 5.06
N ALA A 196 18.06 -12.41 5.30
CA ALA A 196 16.86 -11.72 5.73
C ALA A 196 15.71 -11.86 4.70
N ASN A 197 16.00 -11.67 3.41
CA ASN A 197 15.02 -11.89 2.34
C ASN A 197 14.58 -13.36 2.27
N THR A 198 15.50 -14.31 2.43
CA THR A 198 15.19 -15.76 2.46
C THR A 198 14.27 -16.10 3.62
N VAL A 199 14.54 -15.57 4.81
CA VAL A 199 13.69 -15.75 6.00
C VAL A 199 12.29 -15.21 5.73
N THR A 200 12.16 -14.03 5.11
CA THR A 200 10.86 -13.46 4.73
C THR A 200 10.09 -14.38 3.79
N VAL A 201 10.74 -14.86 2.73
CA VAL A 201 10.14 -15.76 1.74
C VAL A 201 9.68 -17.06 2.40
N VAL A 202 10.54 -17.70 3.18
CA VAL A 202 10.23 -18.98 3.86
C VAL A 202 9.10 -18.78 4.88
N PHE A 203 9.18 -17.77 5.73
CA PHE A 203 8.16 -17.50 6.75
C PHE A 203 6.78 -17.27 6.14
N LEU A 204 6.69 -16.42 5.10
CA LEU A 204 5.42 -16.10 4.47
C LEU A 204 4.89 -17.25 3.60
N SER A 205 5.76 -17.94 2.86
CA SER A 205 5.36 -19.11 2.07
C SER A 205 4.82 -20.22 2.95
N CYS A 206 5.50 -20.54 4.05
CA CYS A 206 5.02 -21.53 5.01
C CYS A 206 3.69 -21.11 5.63
N SER A 207 3.56 -19.83 6.03
CA SER A 207 2.31 -19.32 6.59
C SER A 207 1.15 -19.37 5.59
N HIS A 208 1.42 -19.18 4.30
CA HIS A 208 0.40 -19.26 3.24
C HIS A 208 -0.02 -20.71 2.97
N ILE A 209 0.95 -21.63 2.87
CA ILE A 209 0.70 -23.06 2.58
C ILE A 209 -0.08 -23.73 3.70
N PHE A 210 0.25 -23.45 4.97
CA PHE A 210 -0.38 -24.08 6.13
C PHE A 210 -1.72 -23.46 6.53
N THR A 211 -2.08 -22.29 6.00
CA THR A 211 -3.34 -21.65 6.32
C THR A 211 -4.39 -21.98 5.26
N LYS A 212 -5.36 -22.86 5.59
CA LYS A 212 -6.48 -23.24 4.70
C LYS A 212 -7.48 -22.09 4.39
N ALA A 213 -7.29 -20.91 4.96
CA ALA A 213 -8.19 -19.77 4.90
C ALA A 213 -7.76 -18.71 3.87
N CYS A 214 -7.11 -19.11 2.76
CA CYS A 214 -6.74 -18.16 1.71
C CYS A 214 -7.93 -17.81 0.83
N SER A 215 -8.06 -16.51 0.49
CA SER A 215 -9.15 -15.99 -0.35
C SER A 215 -9.01 -16.40 -1.82
N PHE A 216 -7.89 -16.97 -2.22
CA PHE A 216 -7.59 -17.43 -3.58
C PHE A 216 -6.59 -18.58 -3.59
N THR A 217 -6.49 -19.29 -4.72
CA THR A 217 -5.55 -20.40 -4.91
C THR A 217 -4.49 -20.01 -5.91
N ILE A 218 -3.20 -20.22 -5.58
CA ILE A 218 -2.08 -19.98 -6.49
C ILE A 218 -1.74 -21.30 -7.21
N ARG A 219 -1.95 -21.33 -8.53
CA ARG A 219 -1.58 -22.45 -9.41
C ARG A 219 -0.75 -21.92 -10.58
N ILE A 220 0.56 -21.74 -10.35
CA ILE A 220 1.47 -20.99 -11.22
C ILE A 220 1.31 -21.32 -12.70
N PHE A 221 1.34 -22.60 -13.07
CA PHE A 221 1.29 -23.01 -14.49
C PHE A 221 -0.13 -23.16 -15.06
N HIS A 222 -1.14 -23.44 -14.22
CA HIS A 222 -2.51 -23.70 -14.68
C HIS A 222 -3.36 -22.42 -14.76
N GLN A 223 -3.00 -21.38 -14.05
CA GLN A 223 -3.75 -20.13 -13.97
C GLN A 223 -3.05 -18.95 -14.67
N PHE A 224 -1.90 -19.21 -15.34
CA PHE A 224 -1.25 -18.19 -16.15
C PHE A 224 -2.15 -17.75 -17.30
N SER A 225 -2.31 -16.43 -17.46
CA SER A 225 -3.14 -15.85 -18.51
C SER A 225 -2.44 -14.69 -19.22
N VAL A 226 -2.30 -14.80 -20.53
CA VAL A 226 -1.75 -13.72 -21.37
C VAL A 226 -2.62 -12.47 -21.31
N SER A 227 -3.95 -12.63 -21.17
CA SER A 227 -4.87 -11.51 -21.00
C SER A 227 -4.63 -10.80 -19.67
N ALA A 228 -4.42 -11.54 -18.58
CA ALA A 228 -4.05 -10.98 -17.29
C ALA A 228 -2.71 -10.25 -17.38
N LEU A 229 -1.70 -10.83 -18.04
CA LEU A 229 -0.39 -10.19 -18.23
C LEU A 229 -0.51 -8.86 -18.99
N LYS A 230 -1.27 -8.83 -20.09
CA LYS A 230 -1.52 -7.58 -20.83
C LYS A 230 -2.18 -6.51 -19.97
N SER A 231 -3.15 -6.90 -19.13
CA SER A 231 -3.83 -5.99 -18.20
C SER A 231 -2.87 -5.48 -17.12
N ILE A 232 -2.05 -6.35 -16.53
CA ILE A 232 -1.00 -6.01 -15.56
C ILE A 232 -0.03 -5.00 -16.17
N LEU A 233 0.53 -5.29 -17.35
CA LEU A 233 1.48 -4.42 -18.02
C LEU A 233 0.87 -3.06 -18.40
N LYS A 234 -0.38 -3.04 -18.88
CA LYS A 234 -1.08 -1.80 -19.22
C LYS A 234 -1.22 -0.87 -18.00
N LEU A 235 -1.53 -1.42 -16.83
CA LEU A 235 -1.62 -0.67 -15.58
C LEU A 235 -0.21 -0.31 -15.06
N GLY A 236 0.73 -1.25 -15.13
CA GLY A 236 2.09 -1.13 -14.63
C GLY A 236 2.94 -0.10 -15.37
N VAL A 237 2.80 0.02 -16.69
CA VAL A 237 3.50 1.05 -17.47
C VAL A 237 3.08 2.44 -16.96
N ASN A 238 1.78 2.69 -16.72
CA ASN A 238 1.32 3.96 -16.19
C ASN A 238 1.90 4.25 -14.78
N MET A 239 2.07 3.21 -13.95
CA MET A 239 2.71 3.36 -12.64
C MET A 239 4.22 3.60 -12.77
N SER A 240 4.90 2.93 -13.69
CA SER A 240 6.35 3.04 -13.90
C SER A 240 6.78 4.41 -14.43
N VAL A 241 5.92 5.10 -15.20
CA VAL A 241 6.15 6.48 -15.65
C VAL A 241 6.42 7.42 -14.47
N THR A 242 5.77 7.20 -13.32
CA THR A 242 5.98 8.03 -12.13
C THR A 242 7.43 8.01 -11.65
N SER A 243 8.14 6.88 -11.77
CA SER A 243 9.53 6.73 -11.35
C SER A 243 10.50 7.57 -12.20
N VAL A 244 10.21 7.71 -13.50
CA VAL A 244 11.02 8.55 -14.38
C VAL A 244 10.91 10.02 -13.96
N PHE A 245 9.69 10.50 -13.72
CA PHE A 245 9.46 11.87 -13.28
C PHE A 245 10.06 12.14 -11.89
N SER A 246 9.99 11.17 -10.98
CA SER A 246 10.63 11.29 -9.66
C SER A 246 12.16 11.36 -9.76
N ALA A 247 12.78 10.60 -10.67
CA ALA A 247 14.22 10.65 -10.88
C ALA A 247 14.67 12.02 -11.44
N VAL A 248 13.94 12.54 -12.45
CA VAL A 248 14.21 13.88 -13.00
C VAL A 248 14.01 14.96 -11.93
N PHE A 249 12.95 14.85 -11.11
CA PHE A 249 12.71 15.75 -9.99
C PHE A 249 13.91 15.80 -9.02
N ILE A 250 14.37 14.64 -8.55
CA ILE A 250 15.51 14.56 -7.63
C ILE A 250 16.77 15.19 -8.25
N PHE A 251 17.02 14.93 -9.53
CA PHE A 251 18.16 15.53 -10.24
C PHE A 251 18.06 17.05 -10.27
N VAL A 252 16.90 17.61 -10.69
CA VAL A 252 16.71 19.05 -10.80
C VAL A 252 16.76 19.74 -9.43
N VAL A 253 16.21 19.11 -8.38
CA VAL A 253 16.28 19.63 -7.00
C VAL A 253 17.74 19.82 -6.57
N ASN A 254 18.55 18.76 -6.70
CA ASN A 254 19.95 18.82 -6.31
C ASN A 254 20.71 19.88 -7.14
N PHE A 255 20.52 19.90 -8.45
CA PHE A 255 21.14 20.86 -9.35
C PHE A 255 20.76 22.31 -9.00
N SER A 256 19.47 22.59 -8.77
CA SER A 256 18.99 23.94 -8.48
C SER A 256 19.49 24.45 -7.13
N VAL A 257 19.46 23.61 -6.10
CA VAL A 257 19.92 23.99 -4.76
C VAL A 257 21.44 24.18 -4.75
N GLN A 258 22.21 23.30 -5.42
CA GLN A 258 23.66 23.46 -5.53
C GLN A 258 24.03 24.77 -6.23
N LYS A 259 23.29 25.16 -7.28
CA LYS A 259 23.53 26.38 -8.05
C LYS A 259 23.16 27.66 -7.31
N CYS A 260 22.09 27.62 -6.47
CA CYS A 260 21.50 28.81 -5.86
C CYS A 260 21.86 29.00 -4.39
N CYS A 261 22.25 27.94 -3.67
CA CYS A 261 22.34 27.92 -2.21
C CYS A 261 23.65 27.32 -1.68
N ASP A 262 24.63 27.06 -2.55
CA ASP A 262 25.96 26.52 -2.26
C ASP A 262 25.94 25.19 -1.44
N GLU A 263 27.06 24.87 -0.75
CA GLU A 263 27.22 23.64 0.03
C GLU A 263 26.31 23.59 1.25
N ASP A 264 26.09 24.71 1.92
CA ASP A 264 25.19 24.82 3.07
C ASP A 264 23.73 24.50 2.69
N GLY A 265 23.33 24.93 1.49
CA GLY A 265 22.02 24.59 0.94
C GLY A 265 21.85 23.10 0.65
N LEU A 266 22.87 22.45 0.09
CA LEU A 266 22.84 21.00 -0.12
C LEU A 266 22.79 20.23 1.20
N PHE A 267 23.48 20.70 2.22
CA PHE A 267 23.41 20.10 3.55
C PHE A 267 21.99 20.21 4.14
N ALA A 268 21.38 21.40 4.09
CA ALA A 268 20.00 21.60 4.54
C ALA A 268 18.99 20.72 3.76
N LEU A 269 19.16 20.64 2.41
CA LEU A 269 18.35 19.78 1.55
C LEU A 269 18.49 18.31 1.96
N SER A 270 19.69 17.84 2.23
CA SER A 270 19.94 16.44 2.61
C SER A 270 19.16 16.06 3.87
N ILE A 271 19.15 16.90 4.90
CA ILE A 271 18.35 16.70 6.12
C ILE A 271 16.84 16.69 5.78
N GLY A 272 16.40 17.68 5.01
CA GLY A 272 15.00 17.80 4.57
C GLY A 272 14.52 16.58 3.78
N MET A 273 15.35 16.07 2.86
CA MET A 273 15.05 14.90 2.02
C MET A 273 14.97 13.59 2.82
N ILE A 274 15.72 13.45 3.91
CA ILE A 274 15.58 12.30 4.82
C ILE A 274 14.18 12.28 5.42
N VAL A 275 13.73 13.40 5.98
CA VAL A 275 12.39 13.51 6.56
C VAL A 275 11.31 13.34 5.49
N PHE A 276 11.48 13.98 4.33
CA PHE A 276 10.59 13.86 3.18
C PHE A 276 10.39 12.40 2.76
N ASN A 277 11.50 11.64 2.58
CA ASN A 277 11.44 10.24 2.20
C ASN A 277 10.73 9.37 3.25
N ILE A 278 10.95 9.59 4.54
CA ILE A 278 10.23 8.87 5.61
C ILE A 278 8.72 9.13 5.48
N CYS A 279 8.32 10.39 5.30
CA CYS A 279 6.91 10.77 5.19
C CYS A 279 6.25 10.21 3.93
N VAL A 280 6.92 10.25 2.79
CA VAL A 280 6.43 9.64 1.54
C VAL A 280 6.25 8.13 1.70
N ASN A 281 7.20 7.43 2.34
CA ASN A 281 7.05 6.00 2.62
C ASN A 281 5.87 5.69 3.56
N LEU A 282 5.59 6.55 4.56
CA LEU A 282 4.40 6.43 5.39
C LEU A 282 3.11 6.61 4.55
N ALA A 283 3.08 7.60 3.66
CA ALA A 283 1.96 7.81 2.75
C ALA A 283 1.76 6.63 1.79
N MET A 284 2.84 6.01 1.30
CA MET A 284 2.78 4.77 0.51
C MET A 284 2.16 3.62 1.33
N GLY A 285 2.48 3.49 2.61
CA GLY A 285 1.88 2.51 3.51
C GLY A 285 0.36 2.71 3.65
N VAL A 286 -0.09 3.97 3.85
CA VAL A 286 -1.52 4.33 3.85
C VAL A 286 -2.15 4.01 2.49
N GLY A 287 -1.49 4.37 1.40
CA GLY A 287 -1.95 4.13 0.03
C GLY A 287 -2.15 2.65 -0.28
N ARG A 288 -1.24 1.78 0.15
CA ARG A 288 -1.40 0.32 0.00
C ARG A 288 -2.64 -0.21 0.72
N SER A 289 -3.01 0.37 1.87
CA SER A 289 -4.26 0.02 2.56
C SER A 289 -5.49 0.41 1.72
N VAL A 290 -5.45 1.55 1.03
CA VAL A 290 -6.51 1.98 0.11
C VAL A 290 -6.63 1.01 -1.07
N VAL A 291 -5.52 0.54 -1.64
CA VAL A 291 -5.55 -0.43 -2.74
C VAL A 291 -6.14 -1.77 -2.28
N SER A 292 -5.69 -2.29 -1.14
CA SER A 292 -6.14 -3.61 -0.65
C SER A 292 -7.59 -3.57 -0.19
N VAL A 293 -7.93 -2.70 0.78
CA VAL A 293 -9.29 -2.59 1.34
C VAL A 293 -10.24 -1.93 0.35
N GLY A 294 -9.81 -0.84 -0.28
CA GLY A 294 -10.63 -0.12 -1.26
C GLY A 294 -10.90 -0.94 -2.52
N GLY A 295 -9.90 -1.64 -3.06
CA GLY A 295 -10.06 -2.54 -4.20
C GLY A 295 -11.09 -3.64 -3.90
N PHE A 296 -11.03 -4.24 -2.72
CA PHE A 296 -12.00 -5.22 -2.25
C PHE A 296 -13.42 -4.62 -2.12
N LEU A 297 -13.56 -3.45 -1.47
CA LEU A 297 -14.85 -2.78 -1.32
C LEU A 297 -15.45 -2.36 -2.68
N LYS A 298 -14.61 -1.92 -3.62
CA LYS A 298 -15.01 -1.66 -5.00
C LYS A 298 -15.55 -2.93 -5.68
N GLY A 299 -14.89 -4.07 -5.52
CA GLY A 299 -15.35 -5.35 -6.03
C GLY A 299 -16.69 -5.78 -5.44
N LEU A 300 -16.91 -5.51 -4.15
CA LEU A 300 -18.19 -5.69 -3.46
C LEU A 300 -19.24 -4.65 -3.87
N ARG A 301 -18.87 -3.60 -4.61
CA ARG A 301 -19.69 -2.40 -4.90
C ARG A 301 -20.18 -1.68 -3.63
N ASP A 302 -19.42 -1.77 -2.53
CA ASP A 302 -19.68 -1.02 -1.29
C ASP A 302 -19.05 0.39 -1.38
N TRP A 303 -19.70 1.28 -2.09
CA TRP A 303 -19.21 2.65 -2.34
C TRP A 303 -19.18 3.51 -1.07
N LEU A 304 -20.08 3.26 -0.12
CA LEU A 304 -20.08 3.96 1.17
C LEU A 304 -18.86 3.59 2.00
N GLY A 305 -18.56 2.30 2.09
CA GLY A 305 -17.33 1.80 2.73
C GLY A 305 -16.08 2.31 2.02
N TYR A 306 -16.05 2.30 0.68
CA TYR A 306 -14.95 2.81 -0.12
C TYR A 306 -14.69 4.30 0.15
N ARG A 307 -15.74 5.14 0.08
CA ARG A 307 -15.66 6.58 0.38
C ARG A 307 -15.14 6.84 1.80
N HIS A 308 -15.57 6.02 2.77
CA HIS A 308 -15.09 6.12 4.15
C HIS A 308 -13.59 5.83 4.26
N VAL A 309 -13.09 4.77 3.60
CA VAL A 309 -11.66 4.42 3.54
C VAL A 309 -10.86 5.58 2.95
N VAL A 310 -11.26 6.11 1.79
CA VAL A 310 -10.54 7.20 1.11
C VAL A 310 -10.53 8.46 1.96
N THR A 311 -11.69 8.89 2.48
CA THR A 311 -11.78 10.11 3.30
C THR A 311 -10.94 10.00 4.57
N ARG A 312 -10.94 8.83 5.22
CA ARG A 312 -10.13 8.58 6.40
C ARG A 312 -8.64 8.56 6.06
N SER A 313 -8.25 7.94 4.96
CA SER A 313 -6.86 7.92 4.47
C SER A 313 -6.34 9.33 4.25
N ILE A 314 -7.12 10.19 3.58
CA ILE A 314 -6.77 11.59 3.36
C ILE A 314 -6.58 12.32 4.69
N ARG A 315 -7.52 12.18 5.63
CA ARG A 315 -7.42 12.83 6.95
C ARG A 315 -6.18 12.37 7.72
N VAL A 316 -5.93 11.07 7.77
CA VAL A 316 -4.77 10.51 8.49
C VAL A 316 -3.46 10.97 7.85
N THR A 317 -3.36 10.93 6.53
CA THR A 317 -2.18 11.37 5.77
C THR A 317 -1.88 12.86 6.02
N LEU A 318 -2.89 13.71 5.95
CA LEU A 318 -2.73 15.14 6.22
C LEU A 318 -2.37 15.41 7.69
N LEU A 319 -3.02 14.73 8.64
CA LEU A 319 -2.70 14.87 10.07
C LEU A 319 -1.25 14.49 10.36
N ILE A 320 -0.77 13.38 9.81
CA ILE A 320 0.64 12.96 9.95
C ILE A 320 1.56 14.00 9.28
N GLY A 321 1.26 14.42 8.06
CA GLY A 321 2.06 15.40 7.32
C GLY A 321 2.19 16.72 8.08
N PHE A 322 1.08 17.28 8.56
CA PHE A 322 1.11 18.51 9.36
C PHE A 322 1.81 18.33 10.71
N ALA A 323 1.55 17.22 11.41
CA ALA A 323 2.19 16.94 12.70
C ALA A 323 3.72 16.85 12.58
N VAL A 324 4.22 16.14 11.53
CA VAL A 324 5.65 16.06 11.26
C VAL A 324 6.22 17.41 10.85
N SER A 325 5.53 18.17 10.00
CA SER A 325 6.00 19.51 9.59
C SER A 325 6.12 20.45 10.79
N ILE A 326 5.15 20.45 11.71
CA ILE A 326 5.19 21.26 12.93
C ILE A 326 6.32 20.77 13.85
N ALA A 327 6.49 19.48 14.03
CA ALA A 327 7.54 18.92 14.88
C ALA A 327 8.93 19.26 14.35
N VAL A 328 9.16 19.12 13.05
CA VAL A 328 10.44 19.46 12.41
C VAL A 328 10.67 20.98 12.43
N MET A 329 9.66 21.79 12.12
CA MET A 329 9.76 23.25 12.21
C MET A 329 10.19 23.71 13.62
N SER A 330 9.61 23.09 14.65
CA SER A 330 9.94 23.41 16.06
C SER A 330 11.32 22.89 16.46
N GLY A 331 11.71 21.70 15.99
CA GLY A 331 12.98 21.03 16.30
C GLY A 331 14.09 21.25 15.27
N ALA A 332 13.90 22.09 14.25
CA ALA A 332 14.84 22.26 13.13
C ALA A 332 16.27 22.52 13.57
N ARG A 333 16.47 23.43 14.56
CA ARG A 333 17.79 23.76 15.09
C ARG A 333 18.47 22.57 15.76
N LEU A 334 17.72 21.75 16.47
CA LEU A 334 18.24 20.52 17.08
C LEU A 334 18.66 19.51 16.02
N LEU A 335 17.81 19.30 15.01
CA LEU A 335 18.11 18.39 13.88
C LEU A 335 19.38 18.83 13.16
N VAL A 336 19.49 20.08 12.74
CA VAL A 336 20.63 20.62 12.03
C VAL A 336 21.94 20.40 12.80
N ARG A 337 21.94 20.66 14.12
CA ARG A 337 23.09 20.41 14.99
C ARG A 337 23.42 18.92 15.13
N THR A 338 22.40 18.07 15.25
CA THR A 338 22.60 16.62 15.39
C THR A 338 23.21 16.01 14.13
N PHE A 339 22.94 16.61 12.95
CA PHE A 339 23.52 16.18 11.68
C PHE A 339 24.92 16.77 11.41
N GLY A 340 25.48 17.61 12.30
CA GLY A 340 26.88 18.02 12.25
C GLY A 340 27.13 19.43 11.71
N ALA A 341 26.14 20.33 11.77
CA ALA A 341 26.40 21.74 11.50
C ALA A 341 27.18 22.38 12.67
N ASP A 342 28.39 22.85 12.42
CA ASP A 342 29.34 23.28 13.45
C ASP A 342 29.38 24.80 13.62
N THR A 343 29.18 25.59 12.56
CA THR A 343 29.26 27.05 12.62
C THR A 343 27.90 27.67 12.96
N PRO A 344 27.85 28.75 13.77
CA PRO A 344 26.61 29.45 14.08
C PRO A 344 25.84 29.93 12.85
N GLU A 345 26.55 30.35 11.80
CA GLU A 345 26.00 30.87 10.54
C GLU A 345 25.33 29.74 9.74
N MET A 346 26.01 28.61 9.55
CA MET A 346 25.46 27.42 8.92
C MET A 346 24.24 26.89 9.67
N VAL A 347 24.29 26.82 11.00
CA VAL A 347 23.15 26.40 11.83
C VAL A 347 21.94 27.33 11.63
N ALA A 348 22.15 28.66 11.57
CA ALA A 348 21.07 29.60 11.37
C ALA A 348 20.45 29.41 9.97
N TYR A 349 21.26 29.44 8.91
CA TYR A 349 20.83 29.27 7.53
C TYR A 349 20.08 27.96 7.30
N CYS A 350 20.69 26.82 7.69
CA CYS A 350 20.07 25.50 7.49
C CYS A 350 18.79 25.34 8.32
N THR A 351 18.70 25.97 9.50
CA THR A 351 17.47 25.96 10.33
C THR A 351 16.34 26.68 9.60
N ASP A 352 16.58 27.84 9.03
CA ASP A 352 15.55 28.62 8.34
C ASP A 352 15.16 27.96 7.00
N ALA A 353 16.12 27.42 6.25
CA ALA A 353 15.89 26.63 5.06
C ALA A 353 14.99 25.42 5.36
N LEU A 354 15.32 24.65 6.38
CA LEU A 354 14.55 23.44 6.76
C LEU A 354 13.13 23.78 7.24
N ARG A 355 12.96 24.88 7.96
CA ARG A 355 11.64 25.35 8.44
C ARG A 355 10.70 25.66 7.27
N VAL A 356 11.20 26.18 6.17
CA VAL A 356 10.42 26.48 4.97
C VAL A 356 10.21 25.22 4.16
N PHE A 357 11.28 24.48 3.87
CA PHE A 357 11.25 23.26 3.05
C PHE A 357 10.25 22.22 3.55
N ILE A 358 10.16 22.02 4.88
CA ILE A 358 9.35 20.94 5.45
C ILE A 358 7.86 21.04 5.12
N TRP A 359 7.37 22.21 4.73
CA TRP A 359 5.98 22.40 4.32
C TRP A 359 5.62 21.78 2.97
N ILE A 360 6.59 21.24 2.22
CA ILE A 360 6.33 20.38 1.06
C ILE A 360 5.67 19.04 1.49
N VAL A 361 5.92 18.56 2.73
CA VAL A 361 5.54 17.22 3.20
C VAL A 361 4.03 16.96 3.16
N PRO A 362 3.13 17.79 3.72
CA PRO A 362 1.70 17.51 3.67
C PRO A 362 1.17 17.33 2.24
N SER A 363 1.62 18.18 1.32
CA SER A 363 1.20 18.13 -0.08
C SER A 363 1.76 16.90 -0.80
N SER A 364 3.04 16.58 -0.63
CA SER A 364 3.65 15.41 -1.25
C SER A 364 3.07 14.08 -0.75
N MET A 365 2.75 13.99 0.54
CA MET A 365 2.05 12.85 1.12
C MET A 365 0.65 12.69 0.52
N LEU A 366 -0.09 13.78 0.33
CA LEU A 366 -1.41 13.76 -0.32
C LEU A 366 -1.30 13.35 -1.78
N VAL A 367 -0.35 13.89 -2.53
CA VAL A 367 -0.06 13.52 -3.93
C VAL A 367 0.23 12.02 -4.05
N THR A 368 1.09 11.50 -3.16
CA THR A 368 1.39 10.05 -3.10
C THR A 368 0.13 9.24 -2.85
N LEU A 369 -0.70 9.63 -1.88
CA LEU A 369 -1.96 8.94 -1.58
C LEU A 369 -2.92 8.98 -2.77
N MET A 370 -3.03 10.10 -3.51
CA MET A 370 -3.90 10.22 -4.69
C MET A 370 -3.55 9.21 -5.77
N MET A 371 -2.26 8.95 -6.02
CA MET A 371 -1.82 7.92 -6.95
C MET A 371 -2.43 6.54 -6.58
N PHE A 372 -2.39 6.17 -5.29
CA PHE A 372 -2.95 4.90 -4.81
C PHE A 372 -4.49 4.87 -4.86
N ILE A 373 -5.17 6.00 -4.64
CA ILE A 373 -6.62 6.11 -4.80
C ILE A 373 -7.01 5.83 -6.26
N TYR A 374 -6.32 6.45 -7.22
CA TYR A 374 -6.56 6.23 -8.64
C TYR A 374 -6.18 4.82 -9.08
N GLN A 375 -5.15 4.22 -8.46
CA GLN A 375 -4.79 2.82 -8.65
C GLN A 375 -5.90 1.88 -8.18
N ALA A 376 -6.47 2.09 -6.98
CA ALA A 376 -7.57 1.30 -6.43
C ALA A 376 -8.82 1.42 -7.32
N MET A 377 -9.07 2.60 -7.89
CA MET A 377 -10.13 2.84 -8.88
C MET A 377 -9.80 2.26 -10.26
N MET A 378 -8.57 1.78 -10.49
CA MET A 378 -8.08 1.31 -11.80
C MET A 378 -8.24 2.35 -12.92
N ASN A 379 -8.19 3.64 -12.57
CA ASN A 379 -8.31 4.72 -13.54
C ASN A 379 -6.96 4.99 -14.21
N LEU A 380 -6.72 4.29 -15.34
CA LEU A 380 -5.44 4.33 -16.08
C LEU A 380 -4.99 5.74 -16.46
N ARG A 381 -5.93 6.67 -16.69
CA ARG A 381 -5.60 8.04 -17.12
C ARG A 381 -5.12 8.89 -15.96
N LEU A 382 -5.62 8.65 -14.75
CA LEU A 382 -5.33 9.45 -13.58
C LEU A 382 -4.17 8.93 -12.73
N ILE A 383 -3.79 7.67 -12.83
CA ILE A 383 -2.72 7.07 -12.00
C ILE A 383 -1.41 7.88 -12.04
N PRO A 384 -0.84 8.24 -13.21
CA PRO A 384 0.41 8.97 -13.25
C PRO A 384 0.26 10.46 -12.90
N VAL A 385 -0.95 11.01 -13.01
CA VAL A 385 -1.21 12.47 -12.92
C VAL A 385 -0.68 13.08 -11.61
N PRO A 386 -0.90 12.52 -10.42
CA PRO A 386 -0.43 13.14 -9.19
C PRO A 386 1.09 13.33 -9.16
N THR A 387 1.85 12.27 -9.43
CA THR A 387 3.32 12.32 -9.41
C THR A 387 3.88 13.19 -10.54
N VAL A 388 3.32 13.09 -11.73
CA VAL A 388 3.75 13.89 -12.90
C VAL A 388 3.47 15.37 -12.65
N ALA A 389 2.27 15.73 -12.19
CA ALA A 389 1.90 17.11 -11.89
C ALA A 389 2.80 17.70 -10.78
N PHE A 390 3.05 16.92 -9.72
CA PHE A 390 3.95 17.33 -8.65
C PHE A 390 5.36 17.57 -9.20
N SER A 391 5.95 16.61 -9.92
CA SER A 391 7.31 16.73 -10.45
C SER A 391 7.44 17.90 -11.44
N ILE A 392 6.47 18.08 -12.33
CA ILE A 392 6.50 19.21 -13.30
C ILE A 392 6.37 20.55 -12.58
N ALA A 393 5.46 20.67 -11.61
CA ALA A 393 5.29 21.93 -10.87
C ALA A 393 6.56 22.29 -10.10
N GLU A 394 7.18 21.31 -9.42
CA GLU A 394 8.43 21.52 -8.70
C GLU A 394 9.59 21.88 -9.63
N ILE A 395 9.79 21.13 -10.71
CA ILE A 395 10.84 21.39 -11.71
C ILE A 395 10.68 22.79 -12.29
N ALA A 396 9.46 23.14 -12.72
CA ALA A 396 9.18 24.45 -13.29
C ALA A 396 9.43 25.58 -12.29
N ALA A 397 8.99 25.42 -11.03
CA ALA A 397 9.21 26.41 -9.99
C ALA A 397 10.70 26.59 -9.69
N LEU A 398 11.44 25.51 -9.46
CA LEU A 398 12.88 25.57 -9.13
C LEU A 398 13.72 26.20 -10.26
N LEU A 399 13.42 25.88 -11.51
CA LEU A 399 14.13 26.45 -12.66
C LEU A 399 13.74 27.90 -12.93
N ALA A 400 12.49 28.28 -12.69
CA ALA A 400 12.00 29.63 -12.92
C ALA A 400 12.34 30.60 -11.77
N TRP A 401 12.44 30.10 -10.52
CA TRP A 401 12.59 30.93 -9.33
C TRP A 401 13.72 31.96 -9.40
N PRO A 402 14.96 31.60 -9.81
CA PRO A 402 16.09 32.53 -9.85
C PRO A 402 15.93 33.70 -10.85
N TYR A 403 14.96 33.61 -11.79
CA TYR A 403 14.68 34.69 -12.74
C TYR A 403 13.74 35.76 -12.19
N PHE A 404 12.92 35.42 -11.19
CA PHE A 404 11.89 36.28 -10.65
C PHE A 404 12.12 36.68 -9.20
N MET A 405 12.87 35.88 -8.45
CA MET A 405 13.07 36.01 -7.01
C MET A 405 14.55 35.85 -6.63
N PRO A 406 15.00 36.45 -5.51
CA PRO A 406 16.35 36.23 -5.01
C PRO A 406 16.63 34.75 -4.73
N SER A 407 17.84 34.30 -5.04
CA SER A 407 18.25 32.88 -4.86
C SER A 407 18.11 32.40 -3.40
N GLU A 408 18.33 33.27 -2.43
CA GLU A 408 18.15 32.98 -0.99
C GLU A 408 16.74 32.54 -0.63
N THR A 409 15.73 32.92 -1.43
CA THR A 409 14.31 32.59 -1.22
C THR A 409 13.89 31.31 -1.93
N LEU A 410 14.80 30.55 -2.56
CA LEU A 410 14.50 29.33 -3.32
C LEU A 410 13.68 28.30 -2.49
N TRP A 411 13.88 28.25 -1.19
CA TRP A 411 13.18 27.34 -0.30
C TRP A 411 11.66 27.49 -0.32
N TYR A 412 11.13 28.69 -0.63
CA TYR A 412 9.69 28.91 -0.76
C TYR A 412 9.10 28.31 -2.04
N ALA A 413 9.93 28.02 -3.05
CA ALA A 413 9.48 27.35 -4.27
C ALA A 413 8.87 25.98 -3.96
N PHE A 414 9.44 25.20 -3.02
CA PHE A 414 9.00 23.86 -2.68
C PHE A 414 7.55 23.79 -2.17
N PRO A 415 7.14 24.47 -1.09
CA PRO A 415 5.75 24.40 -0.64
C PRO A 415 4.76 25.04 -1.62
N LEU A 416 5.16 26.10 -2.34
CA LEU A 416 4.26 26.77 -3.29
C LEU A 416 3.96 25.90 -4.51
N SER A 417 4.97 25.28 -5.10
CA SER A 417 4.78 24.38 -6.25
C SER A 417 4.06 23.08 -5.84
N ALA A 418 4.30 22.58 -4.64
CA ALA A 418 3.58 21.45 -4.10
C ALA A 418 2.07 21.74 -3.93
N LEU A 419 1.70 22.95 -3.50
CA LEU A 419 0.30 23.38 -3.47
C LEU A 419 -0.27 23.56 -4.86
N LEU A 420 0.50 24.15 -5.79
CA LEU A 420 0.10 24.30 -7.19
C LEU A 420 -0.20 22.95 -7.85
N SER A 421 0.62 21.92 -7.53
CA SER A 421 0.41 20.59 -8.07
C SER A 421 -0.95 20.00 -7.70
N ILE A 422 -1.45 20.24 -6.49
CA ILE A 422 -2.80 19.81 -6.07
C ILE A 422 -3.87 20.48 -6.93
N GLY A 423 -3.70 21.77 -7.24
CA GLY A 423 -4.60 22.49 -8.16
C GLY A 423 -4.59 21.88 -9.56
N ILE A 424 -3.40 21.54 -10.09
CA ILE A 424 -3.27 20.88 -11.39
C ILE A 424 -3.94 19.50 -11.37
N ILE A 425 -3.74 18.70 -10.32
CA ILE A 425 -4.38 17.39 -10.16
C ILE A 425 -5.89 17.54 -10.18
N TYR A 426 -6.43 18.52 -9.45
CA TYR A 426 -7.87 18.81 -9.44
C TYR A 426 -8.39 19.17 -10.83
N LEU A 427 -7.72 20.10 -11.54
CA LEU A 427 -8.11 20.50 -12.90
C LEU A 427 -8.10 19.33 -13.89
N VAL A 428 -7.04 18.51 -13.88
CA VAL A 428 -6.95 17.33 -14.75
C VAL A 428 -8.03 16.31 -14.41
N SER A 429 -8.29 16.12 -13.11
CA SER A 429 -9.36 15.24 -12.63
C SER A 429 -10.73 15.69 -13.13
N GLU A 430 -11.03 17.00 -13.09
CA GLU A 430 -12.27 17.57 -13.63
C GLU A 430 -12.40 17.39 -15.14
N ILE A 431 -11.31 17.61 -15.89
CA ILE A 431 -11.29 17.39 -17.35
C ILE A 431 -11.58 15.92 -17.67
N VAL A 432 -10.98 14.97 -16.95
CA VAL A 432 -11.20 13.54 -17.16
C VAL A 432 -12.62 13.12 -16.80
N ARG A 433 -13.24 13.79 -15.82
CA ARG A 433 -14.63 13.56 -15.41
C ARG A 433 -15.66 13.96 -16.49
N HIS A 434 -15.30 14.84 -17.45
CA HIS A 434 -16.17 15.31 -18.53
C HIS A 434 -17.52 15.90 -18.06
N GLY A 435 -17.56 16.54 -16.89
CA GLY A 435 -18.78 17.14 -16.35
C GLY A 435 -19.76 16.16 -15.71
N ASP A 436 -19.39 14.89 -15.55
CA ASP A 436 -20.19 13.91 -14.81
C ASP A 436 -20.23 14.27 -13.32
N ASN A 437 -21.36 14.80 -12.86
CA ASN A 437 -21.55 15.21 -11.47
C ASN A 437 -21.81 14.04 -10.51
N THR A 438 -21.98 12.83 -11.02
CA THR A 438 -22.16 11.62 -10.21
C THR A 438 -20.85 11.17 -9.59
N ILE A 439 -19.71 11.60 -10.14
CA ILE A 439 -18.35 11.26 -9.68
C ILE A 439 -17.78 12.43 -8.89
N SER A 440 -17.15 12.17 -7.73
CA SER A 440 -16.48 13.22 -6.96
C SER A 440 -15.25 13.76 -7.71
N GLY A 441 -15.07 15.08 -7.78
CA GLY A 441 -14.05 15.74 -8.59
C GLY A 441 -12.64 15.20 -8.36
N LEU A 442 -12.09 15.39 -7.16
CA LEU A 442 -10.70 15.01 -6.89
C LEU A 442 -10.46 13.50 -6.74
N THR A 443 -11.38 12.75 -6.14
CA THR A 443 -11.17 11.35 -5.79
C THR A 443 -11.73 10.37 -6.81
N HIS A 444 -12.51 10.84 -7.78
CA HIS A 444 -13.21 10.02 -8.78
C HIS A 444 -14.05 8.88 -8.20
N ILE A 445 -14.57 9.09 -6.99
CA ILE A 445 -15.48 8.12 -6.35
C ILE A 445 -16.89 8.40 -6.85
N PRO A 446 -17.64 7.39 -7.30
CA PRO A 446 -19.06 7.56 -7.66
C PRO A 446 -19.85 8.18 -6.50
N GLY A 447 -20.60 9.22 -6.78
CA GLY A 447 -21.41 9.96 -5.78
C GLY A 447 -22.68 9.23 -5.39
N HIS A 448 -23.36 8.73 -6.39
CA HIS A 448 -24.44 7.76 -6.34
C HIS A 448 -24.04 6.55 -7.17
N THR A 449 -24.67 5.42 -6.98
CA THR A 449 -24.39 4.19 -7.72
C THR A 449 -24.53 4.45 -9.22
N ASP A 450 -23.48 4.17 -10.02
CA ASP A 450 -23.57 4.19 -11.49
C ASP A 450 -24.61 3.19 -12.05
N ASP A 451 -25.12 2.33 -11.20
CA ASP A 451 -26.34 1.55 -11.37
C ASP A 451 -27.51 2.34 -10.78
N GLU A 452 -28.01 3.37 -11.46
CA GLU A 452 -29.28 4.04 -11.12
C GLU A 452 -30.46 3.05 -11.04
N ASP A 453 -30.27 1.84 -11.58
CA ASP A 453 -31.24 0.75 -11.56
C ASP A 453 -31.03 -0.27 -10.40
N VAL A 454 -30.00 -0.13 -9.55
CA VAL A 454 -29.73 -1.08 -8.46
C VAL A 454 -29.99 -0.45 -7.10
N GLU A 455 -31.19 -0.68 -6.58
CA GLU A 455 -31.52 -0.23 -5.24
C GLU A 455 -30.80 -1.07 -4.19
N GLN A 456 -30.19 -0.38 -3.21
CA GLN A 456 -29.49 -1.02 -2.10
C GLN A 456 -29.83 -0.38 -0.76
N LEU A 457 -29.93 -1.23 0.27
CA LEU A 457 -30.07 -0.84 1.66
C LEU A 457 -28.77 -1.12 2.39
N HIS A 458 -28.26 -0.13 3.10
CA HIS A 458 -27.08 -0.29 3.97
C HIS A 458 -27.43 0.10 5.40
N LEU A 459 -27.32 -0.86 6.33
CA LEU A 459 -27.61 -0.67 7.74
C LEU A 459 -26.35 -1.00 8.57
N SER A 460 -26.08 -0.18 9.59
CA SER A 460 -25.09 -0.47 10.65
C SER A 460 -25.87 -0.68 11.95
N ILE A 461 -25.87 -1.89 12.45
CA ILE A 461 -26.75 -2.37 13.51
C ILE A 461 -25.93 -2.57 14.78
N PRO A 462 -26.26 -1.89 15.89
CA PRO A 462 -25.65 -2.19 17.18
C PRO A 462 -25.95 -3.63 17.62
N ALA A 463 -24.95 -4.27 18.24
CA ALA A 463 -25.07 -5.69 18.65
C ALA A 463 -25.94 -5.83 19.91
N ASN A 464 -27.22 -5.59 19.76
CA ASN A 464 -28.25 -5.81 20.79
C ASN A 464 -29.58 -6.27 20.13
N LYS A 465 -30.50 -6.85 20.93
CA LYS A 465 -31.76 -7.41 20.41
C LYS A 465 -32.72 -6.35 19.92
N ASP A 466 -32.81 -5.20 20.57
CA ASP A 466 -33.81 -4.16 20.23
C ASP A 466 -33.51 -3.53 18.87
N ASP A 467 -32.26 -3.12 18.66
CA ASP A 467 -31.81 -2.56 17.38
C ASP A 467 -31.86 -3.61 16.26
N MET A 468 -31.58 -4.87 16.56
CA MET A 468 -31.76 -5.99 15.63
C MET A 468 -33.22 -6.06 15.10
N TYR A 469 -34.20 -6.08 16.00
CA TYR A 469 -35.61 -6.14 15.56
C TYR A 469 -36.07 -4.88 14.82
N LEU A 470 -35.54 -3.71 15.20
CA LEU A 470 -35.83 -2.47 14.48
C LEU A 470 -35.24 -2.50 13.06
N SER A 471 -34.04 -3.03 12.89
CA SER A 471 -33.43 -3.16 11.56
C SER A 471 -34.13 -4.19 10.68
N LEU A 472 -34.62 -5.29 11.22
CA LEU A 472 -35.46 -6.24 10.46
C LEU A 472 -36.75 -5.60 9.94
N LYS A 473 -37.36 -4.66 10.71
CA LYS A 473 -38.50 -3.87 10.21
C LYS A 473 -38.10 -2.96 9.05
N SER A 474 -36.93 -2.29 9.14
CA SER A 474 -36.42 -1.44 8.06
C SER A 474 -36.11 -2.26 6.80
N ILE A 475 -35.57 -3.47 6.96
CA ILE A 475 -35.33 -4.40 5.85
C ILE A 475 -36.63 -4.82 5.19
N ARG A 476 -37.66 -5.16 5.99
CA ARG A 476 -39.01 -5.49 5.44
C ARG A 476 -39.57 -4.32 4.66
N ALA A 477 -39.55 -3.11 5.22
CA ALA A 477 -40.04 -1.91 4.54
C ALA A 477 -39.31 -1.64 3.22
N PHE A 478 -37.99 -1.87 3.18
CA PHE A 478 -37.21 -1.78 1.94
C PHE A 478 -37.64 -2.83 0.91
N LEU A 479 -37.80 -4.10 1.32
CA LEU A 479 -38.24 -5.17 0.41
C LEU A 479 -39.65 -4.92 -0.10
N ASP A 480 -40.56 -4.41 0.74
CA ASP A 480 -41.92 -4.04 0.36
C ASP A 480 -41.94 -2.90 -0.67
N SER A 481 -41.02 -1.90 -0.54
CA SER A 481 -40.89 -0.83 -1.51
C SER A 481 -40.37 -1.30 -2.88
N GLN A 482 -39.76 -2.50 -2.91
CA GLN A 482 -39.26 -3.15 -4.13
C GLN A 482 -40.21 -4.22 -4.69
N ASP A 483 -41.43 -4.25 -4.25
CA ASP A 483 -42.43 -5.27 -4.61
C ASP A 483 -42.02 -6.73 -4.30
N ILE A 484 -41.10 -6.93 -3.32
CA ILE A 484 -40.58 -8.24 -2.90
C ILE A 484 -41.15 -8.66 -1.54
N SER A 485 -42.40 -8.37 -1.31
CA SER A 485 -43.12 -8.74 -0.07
C SER A 485 -43.54 -10.22 0.01
N GLY A 486 -43.41 -10.97 -1.07
CA GLY A 486 -43.80 -12.36 -1.22
C GLY A 486 -42.94 -13.38 -0.46
N GLY A 487 -42.95 -14.62 -0.94
CA GLY A 487 -42.19 -15.73 -0.34
C GLY A 487 -40.69 -15.48 -0.19
N LEU A 488 -40.06 -14.82 -1.17
CA LEU A 488 -38.64 -14.53 -1.18
C LEU A 488 -38.27 -13.51 -0.09
N GLY A 489 -39.02 -12.40 0.04
CA GLY A 489 -38.77 -11.40 1.08
C GLY A 489 -38.86 -11.97 2.49
N LYS A 490 -39.84 -12.84 2.76
CA LYS A 490 -39.98 -13.55 4.04
C LYS A 490 -38.78 -14.49 4.30
N LYS A 491 -38.34 -15.21 3.27
CA LYS A 491 -37.16 -16.11 3.36
C LYS A 491 -35.90 -15.35 3.69
N LEU A 492 -35.65 -14.22 3.01
CA LEU A 492 -34.50 -13.37 3.27
C LEU A 492 -34.51 -12.82 4.70
N VAL A 493 -35.62 -12.28 5.16
CA VAL A 493 -35.76 -11.75 6.53
C VAL A 493 -35.50 -12.84 7.56
N LEU A 494 -36.06 -14.06 7.36
CA LEU A 494 -35.84 -15.20 8.25
C LEU A 494 -34.35 -15.59 8.32
N CYS A 495 -33.66 -15.65 7.18
CA CYS A 495 -32.21 -15.92 7.14
C CYS A 495 -31.40 -14.85 7.88
N LEU A 496 -31.73 -13.57 7.68
CA LEU A 496 -31.04 -12.46 8.36
C LEU A 496 -31.33 -12.45 9.86
N GLU A 497 -32.53 -12.74 10.29
CA GLU A 497 -32.90 -12.86 11.70
C GLU A 497 -32.04 -13.93 12.40
N GLU A 498 -31.89 -15.10 11.79
CA GLU A 498 -31.08 -16.18 12.32
C GLU A 498 -29.57 -15.78 12.39
N ILE A 499 -29.05 -15.11 11.36
CA ILE A 499 -27.67 -14.63 11.35
C ILE A 499 -27.44 -13.58 12.45
N PHE A 500 -28.38 -12.64 12.60
CA PHE A 500 -28.27 -11.58 13.60
C PHE A 500 -28.35 -12.12 15.02
N LEU A 501 -29.22 -13.14 15.25
CA LEU A 501 -29.27 -13.84 16.53
C LEU A 501 -27.95 -14.53 16.82
N ASN A 502 -27.38 -15.24 15.84
CA ASN A 502 -26.08 -15.90 15.98
C ASN A 502 -24.95 -14.91 16.25
N ILE A 503 -24.92 -13.76 15.58
CA ILE A 503 -23.94 -12.69 15.85
C ILE A 503 -24.11 -12.17 17.27
N ASN A 504 -25.32 -11.86 17.70
CA ASN A 504 -25.59 -11.32 19.03
C ASN A 504 -25.25 -12.32 20.14
N GLU A 505 -25.50 -13.62 19.94
CA GLU A 505 -25.31 -14.63 20.99
C GLU A 505 -23.90 -15.23 21.01
N TYR A 506 -23.30 -15.49 19.85
CA TYR A 506 -22.08 -16.28 19.74
C TYR A 506 -20.83 -15.50 19.28
N ALA A 507 -20.98 -14.37 18.58
CA ALA A 507 -19.84 -13.59 18.12
C ALA A 507 -19.07 -12.87 19.24
N GLY A 508 -19.62 -12.84 20.46
CA GLY A 508 -19.01 -12.20 21.63
C GLY A 508 -19.05 -10.67 21.59
N LEU A 509 -19.95 -10.10 20.81
CA LEU A 509 -20.09 -8.65 20.60
C LEU A 509 -21.08 -7.98 21.55
N MET A 510 -21.98 -8.72 22.17
CA MET A 510 -23.04 -8.21 23.02
C MET A 510 -22.50 -7.36 24.18
N GLY A 511 -23.10 -6.19 24.40
CA GLY A 511 -22.74 -5.29 25.50
C GLY A 511 -21.41 -4.53 25.38
N LYS A 512 -20.70 -4.62 24.23
CA LYS A 512 -19.38 -4.00 24.01
C LYS A 512 -19.42 -2.78 23.10
N GLY A 513 -20.60 -2.25 22.74
CA GLY A 513 -20.74 -1.14 21.79
C GLY A 513 -20.31 -1.48 20.36
N HIS A 514 -20.29 -2.76 20.00
CA HIS A 514 -20.00 -3.24 18.66
C HIS A 514 -21.23 -3.13 17.75
N CYS A 515 -20.96 -3.05 16.45
CA CYS A 515 -21.96 -3.04 15.41
C CYS A 515 -21.62 -4.11 14.37
N TYR A 516 -22.62 -4.60 13.67
CA TYR A 516 -22.45 -5.33 12.42
C TYR A 516 -23.12 -4.58 11.28
N ASP A 517 -22.55 -4.66 10.09
CA ASP A 517 -23.04 -3.96 8.91
C ASP A 517 -23.75 -4.95 7.98
N VAL A 518 -24.87 -4.52 7.42
CA VAL A 518 -25.68 -5.30 6.46
C VAL A 518 -25.89 -4.49 5.21
N ILE A 519 -25.58 -5.09 4.06
CA ILE A 519 -25.84 -4.54 2.74
C ILE A 519 -26.84 -5.48 2.05
N ILE A 520 -27.96 -4.96 1.58
CA ILE A 520 -28.91 -5.67 0.74
C ILE A 520 -28.95 -4.96 -0.60
N ARG A 521 -28.74 -5.70 -1.67
CA ARG A 521 -28.70 -5.16 -3.02
C ARG A 521 -29.57 -5.99 -3.95
N MET A 522 -30.40 -5.30 -4.71
CA MET A 522 -31.19 -5.90 -5.78
C MET A 522 -30.27 -6.16 -6.98
N GLU A 523 -30.17 -7.41 -7.43
CA GLU A 523 -29.44 -7.79 -8.64
C GLU A 523 -30.45 -8.28 -9.68
N ARG A 524 -30.04 -8.32 -10.97
CA ARG A 524 -30.94 -8.75 -12.07
C ARG A 524 -31.53 -10.14 -11.85
N ASP A 525 -30.74 -11.05 -11.23
CA ASP A 525 -31.11 -12.46 -11.05
C ASP A 525 -31.52 -12.80 -9.64
N GLY A 526 -31.65 -11.80 -8.74
CA GLY A 526 -32.02 -12.06 -7.34
C GLY A 526 -31.54 -10.97 -6.38
N ILE A 527 -31.44 -11.33 -5.11
CA ILE A 527 -31.01 -10.42 -4.04
C ILE A 527 -29.67 -10.87 -3.49
N LEU A 528 -28.74 -9.95 -3.37
CA LEU A 528 -27.49 -10.16 -2.66
C LEU A 528 -27.58 -9.52 -1.28
N SER A 529 -27.29 -10.29 -0.23
CA SER A 529 -27.09 -9.76 1.12
C SER A 529 -25.68 -10.04 1.60
N VAL A 530 -25.01 -9.02 2.13
CA VAL A 530 -23.68 -9.11 2.73
C VAL A 530 -23.78 -8.69 4.18
N VAL A 531 -23.47 -9.60 5.10
CA VAL A 531 -23.39 -9.33 6.53
C VAL A 531 -21.95 -9.31 6.95
N LYS A 532 -21.51 -8.24 7.62
CA LYS A 532 -20.14 -8.04 8.10
C LYS A 532 -20.14 -7.88 9.61
N ASP A 533 -19.29 -8.62 10.31
CA ASP A 533 -19.06 -8.44 11.76
C ASP A 533 -17.57 -8.59 12.12
N ASP A 534 -17.18 -8.14 13.29
CA ASP A 534 -15.82 -8.27 13.84
C ASP A 534 -15.73 -9.21 15.04
N GLY A 535 -16.68 -10.13 15.14
CA GLY A 535 -16.72 -11.16 16.16
C GLY A 535 -15.72 -12.28 15.95
N ARG A 536 -15.87 -13.33 16.73
CA ARG A 536 -15.03 -14.52 16.57
C ARG A 536 -15.24 -15.13 15.18
N PRO A 537 -14.15 -15.49 14.47
CA PRO A 537 -14.28 -16.13 13.17
C PRO A 537 -15.12 -17.41 13.25
N PHE A 538 -16.22 -17.45 12.51
CA PHE A 538 -17.09 -18.61 12.43
C PHE A 538 -17.52 -18.82 10.97
N ASN A 539 -17.05 -19.92 10.40
CA ASN A 539 -17.45 -20.32 9.05
C ASN A 539 -18.63 -21.30 9.10
N PRO A 540 -19.84 -20.83 8.76
CA PRO A 540 -21.01 -21.70 8.77
C PRO A 540 -20.94 -22.86 7.77
N LEU A 541 -20.14 -22.70 6.69
CA LEU A 541 -19.97 -23.72 5.66
C LEU A 541 -19.04 -24.87 6.11
N ALA A 542 -18.19 -24.63 7.10
CA ALA A 542 -17.26 -25.62 7.63
C ALA A 542 -17.86 -26.52 8.71
N VAL A 543 -19.10 -26.25 9.15
CA VAL A 543 -19.80 -27.05 10.17
C VAL A 543 -20.27 -28.37 9.55
N GLU A 544 -19.87 -29.49 10.17
CA GLU A 544 -20.32 -30.84 9.78
C GLU A 544 -21.86 -30.91 9.81
N GLU A 545 -22.50 -31.53 8.83
CA GLU A 545 -23.95 -31.63 8.72
C GLU A 545 -24.63 -32.08 10.02
N LYS A 546 -24.07 -33.08 10.69
CA LYS A 546 -24.61 -33.61 11.95
C LYS A 546 -24.57 -32.65 13.14
N LYS A 547 -23.83 -31.54 13.02
CA LYS A 547 -23.66 -30.52 14.07
C LYS A 547 -24.32 -29.20 13.69
N ARG A 548 -24.98 -29.11 12.53
CA ARG A 548 -25.71 -27.91 12.11
C ARG A 548 -27.00 -27.79 12.93
N GLY A 549 -27.20 -26.58 13.47
CA GLY A 549 -28.48 -26.23 14.04
C GLY A 549 -29.55 -25.97 12.95
N LEU A 550 -30.81 -26.01 13.31
CA LEU A 550 -31.94 -25.82 12.39
C LEU A 550 -31.84 -24.51 11.59
N GLY A 551 -31.40 -23.41 12.22
CA GLY A 551 -31.24 -22.11 11.55
C GLY A 551 -30.21 -22.13 10.44
N LEU A 552 -29.10 -22.80 10.62
CA LEU A 552 -28.07 -22.94 9.59
C LEU A 552 -28.54 -23.84 8.43
N GLU A 553 -29.30 -24.87 8.71
CA GLU A 553 -29.92 -25.71 7.67
C GLU A 553 -30.93 -24.94 6.84
N ILE A 554 -31.78 -24.13 7.49
CA ILE A 554 -32.73 -23.24 6.82
C ILE A 554 -31.97 -22.25 5.91
N LEU A 555 -30.92 -21.62 6.40
CA LEU A 555 -30.12 -20.68 5.64
C LEU A 555 -29.53 -21.33 4.39
N LEU A 556 -28.87 -22.49 4.53
CA LEU A 556 -28.28 -23.21 3.43
C LEU A 556 -29.31 -23.77 2.43
N GLY A 557 -30.54 -24.09 2.89
CA GLY A 557 -31.63 -24.58 2.04
C GLY A 557 -32.34 -23.47 1.26
N ILE A 558 -32.34 -22.24 1.76
CA ILE A 558 -33.03 -21.10 1.14
C ILE A 558 -32.14 -20.33 0.17
N CYS A 559 -30.85 -20.17 0.51
CA CYS A 559 -29.93 -19.41 -0.31
C CYS A 559 -29.47 -20.20 -1.54
N LYS A 560 -29.49 -19.56 -2.71
CA LYS A 560 -28.92 -20.12 -3.93
C LYS A 560 -27.41 -20.33 -3.79
N HIS A 561 -26.72 -19.40 -3.12
CA HIS A 561 -25.31 -19.46 -2.84
C HIS A 561 -25.00 -18.77 -1.51
N VAL A 562 -24.11 -19.41 -0.74
CA VAL A 562 -23.58 -18.86 0.51
C VAL A 562 -22.07 -18.89 0.42
N ASP A 563 -21.40 -17.77 0.66
CA ASP A 563 -19.94 -17.67 0.76
C ASP A 563 -19.54 -17.02 2.08
N TYR A 564 -18.47 -17.51 2.66
CA TYR A 564 -17.89 -16.96 3.88
C TYR A 564 -16.43 -16.59 3.64
N GLN A 565 -16.05 -15.40 4.08
CA GLN A 565 -14.69 -14.91 4.05
C GLN A 565 -14.35 -14.24 5.39
N ASN A 566 -13.16 -14.51 5.91
CA ASN A 566 -12.60 -13.73 7.02
C ASN A 566 -11.45 -12.89 6.49
N MET A 567 -11.68 -11.61 6.33
CA MET A 567 -10.73 -10.67 5.74
C MET A 567 -10.61 -9.42 6.60
N TYR A 568 -9.39 -8.92 6.76
CA TYR A 568 -9.13 -7.69 7.50
C TYR A 568 -9.63 -7.72 8.96
N GLY A 569 -9.70 -8.92 9.56
CA GLY A 569 -10.25 -9.12 10.91
C GLY A 569 -11.77 -8.98 10.98
N GLN A 570 -12.46 -9.14 9.86
CA GLN A 570 -13.92 -9.14 9.74
C GLN A 570 -14.42 -10.46 9.16
N ASN A 571 -15.54 -10.92 9.67
CA ASN A 571 -16.32 -11.97 9.06
C ASN A 571 -17.23 -11.35 8.00
N LEU A 572 -17.21 -11.91 6.82
CA LEU A 572 -18.13 -11.55 5.73
C LEU A 572 -18.93 -12.78 5.36
N LEU A 573 -20.20 -12.73 5.61
CA LEU A 573 -21.16 -13.74 5.16
C LEU A 573 -21.97 -13.16 4.01
N ILE A 574 -21.87 -13.81 2.85
CA ILE A 574 -22.48 -13.35 1.61
C ILE A 574 -23.56 -14.36 1.22
N LEU A 575 -24.78 -13.88 1.06
CA LEU A 575 -25.95 -14.66 0.75
C LEU A 575 -26.54 -14.20 -0.57
N GLN A 576 -26.81 -15.15 -1.46
CA GLN A 576 -27.47 -14.87 -2.72
C GLN A 576 -28.80 -15.61 -2.78
N PHE A 577 -29.86 -14.87 -3.07
CA PHE A 577 -31.22 -15.38 -3.24
C PHE A 577 -31.64 -15.22 -4.70
N SER A 578 -32.34 -16.21 -5.28
CA SER A 578 -32.86 -16.13 -6.64
C SER A 578 -34.30 -15.65 -6.64
N TYR A 579 -34.71 -14.93 -7.68
CA TYR A 579 -36.11 -14.59 -7.89
C TYR A 579 -36.94 -15.82 -8.32
N GLU A 580 -36.30 -16.91 -8.77
CA GLU A 580 -36.94 -18.19 -9.16
C GLU A 580 -37.21 -19.08 -7.97
#